data_3205bb9b13766a3e73fda02ea7ae3e29
#
_entry.id   3205bb9b13766a3e73fda02ea7ae3e29
#
_cell.length_a   1.000
_cell.length_b   1.000
_cell.length_c   1.000
_cell.angle_alpha   90.00
_cell.angle_beta   90.00
_cell.angle_gamma   90.00
#
_symmetry.space_group_name_H-M   'P 1'
#
loop_
_entity.id
_entity.type
_entity.pdbx_description
1 polymer ?
#
loop_
_entity_poly.entity_id
_entity_poly.type
_entity_poly.pdbx_seq_one_letter_code
_entity_poly.pdbx_strand_id
1 'polypeptide(L)'
;MSKYSFLVQTKTEGYFELLPEIRLKKYGSWLVAESIEQEEISKLQSQATIRAVQLAKRIAASREIPLDEAFALLQGGGSISETELLSEFTEETLSMISSGSSVEATNARMVTAFIRSRGQGMIDGEWQDLPDWEIEDTKTLPRKAIAKVVEFIAEEQNAETQETVEAKKATKRNSPQ
;
A
#
# COMPACT_ATOMS: atom_id res chain seq x y z
N MET A 1 26.01 -3.53 -1.93
CA MET A 1 25.99 -3.47 -0.45
C MET A 1 26.05 -2.02 -0.01
N SER A 2 25.15 -1.57 0.86
CA SER A 2 25.18 -0.21 1.39
C SER A 2 26.47 0.00 2.18
N LYS A 3 27.15 1.13 1.94
CA LYS A 3 28.39 1.54 2.63
C LYS A 3 28.21 1.67 4.16
N TYR A 4 26.96 1.69 4.63
CA TYR A 4 26.55 1.89 6.02
C TYR A 4 25.73 0.73 6.59
N SER A 5 25.87 -0.47 6.03
CA SER A 5 25.16 -1.68 6.50
C SER A 5 25.40 -2.00 7.99
N PHE A 6 26.51 -1.51 8.56
CA PHE A 6 26.83 -1.66 9.97
C PHE A 6 26.00 -0.74 10.91
N LEU A 7 25.34 0.30 10.36
CA LEU A 7 24.48 1.22 11.15
C LEU A 7 23.07 0.68 11.33
N VAL A 8 22.66 -0.30 10.53
CA VAL A 8 21.32 -0.89 10.54
C VAL A 8 21.41 -2.34 11.03
N GLN A 9 21.75 -2.52 12.31
CA GLN A 9 21.52 -3.82 12.96
C GLN A 9 20.08 -3.89 13.47
N THR A 10 19.11 -3.86 12.56
CA THR A 10 17.75 -4.28 12.90
C THR A 10 17.82 -5.79 13.13
N LYS A 11 17.68 -6.21 14.39
CA LYS A 11 17.75 -7.62 14.74
C LYS A 11 16.58 -8.34 14.13
N THR A 12 16.84 -9.29 13.26
CA THR A 12 15.79 -10.14 12.69
C THR A 12 15.19 -11.00 13.80
N GLU A 13 13.89 -10.88 14.02
CA GLU A 13 13.14 -11.66 15.02
C GLU A 13 12.74 -13.05 14.50
N GLY A 14 12.90 -13.29 13.21
CA GLY A 14 12.55 -14.53 12.54
C GLY A 14 12.24 -14.32 11.07
N TYR A 15 11.57 -15.30 10.49
CA TYR A 15 11.21 -15.28 9.07
C TYR A 15 9.73 -15.61 8.89
N PHE A 16 9.13 -14.99 7.89
CA PHE A 16 7.82 -15.33 7.37
C PHE A 16 8.00 -16.06 6.04
N GLU A 17 7.59 -17.32 5.96
CA GLU A 17 7.68 -18.12 4.74
C GLU A 17 6.51 -17.75 3.80
N LEU A 18 6.85 -17.11 2.69
CA LEU A 18 5.89 -16.74 1.67
C LEU A 18 5.64 -17.90 0.68
N LEU A 19 6.72 -18.41 0.14
CA LEU A 19 6.79 -19.57 -0.78
C LEU A 19 7.97 -20.46 -0.35
N PRO A 20 8.07 -21.71 -0.81
CA PRO A 20 9.19 -22.59 -0.46
C PRO A 20 10.57 -21.97 -0.70
N GLU A 21 10.68 -21.09 -1.70
CA GLU A 21 11.94 -20.46 -2.11
C GLU A 21 11.97 -18.96 -1.83
N ILE A 22 10.96 -18.40 -1.14
CA ILE A 22 10.89 -16.96 -0.80
C ILE A 22 10.42 -16.80 0.64
N ARG A 23 11.19 -16.04 1.43
CA ARG A 23 10.85 -15.67 2.82
C ARG A 23 11.11 -14.20 3.07
N LEU A 24 10.45 -13.64 4.07
CA LEU A 24 10.62 -12.25 4.52
C LEU A 24 11.19 -12.23 5.94
N LYS A 25 12.15 -11.34 6.19
CA LYS A 25 12.69 -11.09 7.54
C LYS A 25 11.62 -10.37 8.39
N LYS A 26 11.44 -10.82 9.64
CA LYS A 26 10.61 -10.15 10.63
C LYS A 26 11.45 -9.21 11.47
N TYR A 27 10.99 -7.98 11.64
CA TYR A 27 11.68 -6.95 12.43
C TYR A 27 10.81 -6.39 13.57
N GLY A 28 9.53 -6.76 13.65
CA GLY A 28 8.58 -6.22 14.63
C GLY A 28 8.21 -4.75 14.41
N SER A 29 8.74 -4.13 13.36
CA SER A 29 8.46 -2.74 12.99
C SER A 29 8.67 -2.52 11.50
N TRP A 30 8.15 -1.42 10.98
CA TRP A 30 8.38 -1.03 9.58
C TRP A 30 9.77 -0.42 9.38
N LEU A 31 10.34 -0.71 8.22
CA LEU A 31 11.56 -0.03 7.78
C LEU A 31 11.21 1.33 7.15
N VAL A 32 12.15 2.28 7.21
CA VAL A 32 11.95 3.63 6.64
C VAL A 32 11.56 3.57 5.15
N ALA A 33 12.15 2.67 4.37
CA ALA A 33 11.83 2.50 2.95
C ALA A 33 10.34 2.09 2.73
N GLU A 34 9.79 1.26 3.60
CA GLU A 34 8.40 0.81 3.56
C GLU A 34 7.44 1.94 3.95
N SER A 35 7.82 2.73 4.96
CA SER A 35 7.05 3.91 5.38
C SER A 35 7.00 4.98 4.29
N ILE A 36 8.10 5.20 3.56
CA ILE A 36 8.15 6.13 2.41
C ILE A 36 7.20 5.65 1.31
N GLU A 37 7.22 4.37 0.96
CA GLU A 37 6.33 3.82 -0.06
C GLU A 37 4.86 3.94 0.35
N GLN A 38 4.55 3.68 1.62
CA GLN A 38 3.19 3.88 2.17
C GLN A 38 2.74 5.34 2.07
N GLU A 39 3.64 6.28 2.35
CA GLU A 39 3.33 7.71 2.22
C GLU A 39 3.05 8.09 0.77
N GLU A 40 3.84 7.60 -0.18
CA GLU A 40 3.60 7.83 -1.61
C GLU A 40 2.28 7.24 -2.09
N ILE A 41 1.94 6.01 -1.67
CA ILE A 41 0.64 5.39 -1.95
C ILE A 41 -0.50 6.25 -1.38
N SER A 42 -0.37 6.71 -0.15
CA SER A 42 -1.38 7.55 0.51
C SER A 42 -1.58 8.89 -0.21
N LYS A 43 -0.50 9.50 -0.72
CA LYS A 43 -0.57 10.71 -1.55
C LYS A 43 -1.34 10.46 -2.86
N LEU A 44 -1.05 9.34 -3.54
CA LEU A 44 -1.75 8.98 -4.78
C LEU A 44 -3.25 8.73 -4.53
N GLN A 45 -3.60 8.03 -3.46
CA GLN A 45 -4.99 7.80 -3.06
C GLN A 45 -5.71 9.11 -2.74
N SER A 46 -5.06 10.02 -2.01
CA SER A 46 -5.60 11.34 -1.70
C SER A 46 -5.83 12.16 -2.96
N GLN A 47 -4.91 12.14 -3.91
CA GLN A 47 -5.06 12.81 -5.20
C GLN A 47 -6.22 12.23 -6.02
N ALA A 48 -6.36 10.90 -6.05
CA ALA A 48 -7.48 10.24 -6.72
C ALA A 48 -8.82 10.64 -6.09
N THR A 49 -8.89 10.70 -4.76
CA THR A 49 -10.08 11.17 -4.04
C THR A 49 -10.44 12.62 -4.39
N ILE A 50 -9.46 13.52 -4.41
CA ILE A 50 -9.67 14.92 -4.78
C ILE A 50 -10.22 15.02 -6.22
N ARG A 51 -9.65 14.27 -7.16
CA ARG A 51 -10.13 14.24 -8.56
C ARG A 51 -11.57 13.71 -8.64
N ALA A 52 -11.89 12.65 -7.90
CA ALA A 52 -13.26 12.12 -7.83
C ALA A 52 -14.26 13.17 -7.31
N VAL A 53 -13.89 13.91 -6.25
CA VAL A 53 -14.72 15.00 -5.73
C VAL A 53 -14.90 16.13 -6.75
N GLN A 54 -13.84 16.50 -7.47
CA GLN A 54 -13.90 17.54 -8.51
C GLN A 54 -14.79 17.10 -9.68
N LEU A 55 -14.66 15.85 -10.11
CA LEU A 55 -15.50 15.29 -11.16
C LEU A 55 -16.98 15.21 -10.71
N ALA A 56 -17.27 14.73 -9.49
CA ALA A 56 -18.61 14.72 -8.95
C ALA A 56 -19.25 16.12 -8.92
N LYS A 57 -18.49 17.15 -8.51
CA LYS A 57 -18.98 18.55 -8.52
C LYS A 57 -19.29 19.03 -9.94
N ARG A 58 -18.50 18.66 -10.93
CA ARG A 58 -18.77 19.03 -12.34
C ARG A 58 -20.01 18.33 -12.88
N ILE A 59 -20.18 17.03 -12.59
CA ILE A 59 -21.38 16.27 -12.96
C ILE A 59 -22.62 16.89 -12.30
N ALA A 60 -22.55 17.17 -11.00
CA ALA A 60 -23.65 17.81 -10.25
C ALA A 60 -24.07 19.15 -10.87
N ALA A 61 -23.08 19.98 -11.24
CA ALA A 61 -23.33 21.29 -11.87
C ALA A 61 -23.87 21.16 -13.31
N SER A 62 -23.32 20.25 -14.11
CA SER A 62 -23.73 20.04 -15.51
C SER A 62 -25.16 19.47 -15.61
N ARG A 63 -25.55 18.64 -14.66
CA ARG A 63 -26.82 17.91 -14.69
C ARG A 63 -27.88 18.45 -13.72
N GLU A 64 -27.53 19.50 -12.97
CA GLU A 64 -28.40 20.13 -11.95
C GLU A 64 -28.91 19.10 -10.90
N ILE A 65 -28.06 18.14 -10.51
CA ILE A 65 -28.34 17.10 -9.51
C ILE A 65 -27.58 17.33 -8.20
N PRO A 66 -28.05 16.79 -7.07
CA PRO A 66 -27.31 16.82 -5.82
C PRO A 66 -25.93 16.14 -5.91
N LEU A 67 -24.96 16.57 -5.09
CA LEU A 67 -23.60 16.07 -5.11
C LEU A 67 -23.49 14.58 -4.74
N ASP A 68 -24.32 14.13 -3.82
CA ASP A 68 -24.43 12.72 -3.40
C ASP A 68 -24.93 11.82 -4.54
N GLU A 69 -25.87 12.30 -5.34
CA GLU A 69 -26.33 11.60 -6.54
C GLU A 69 -25.21 11.53 -7.61
N ALA A 70 -24.47 12.62 -7.80
CA ALA A 70 -23.31 12.63 -8.70
C ALA A 70 -22.21 11.64 -8.24
N PHE A 71 -22.00 11.48 -6.95
CA PHE A 71 -21.09 10.44 -6.41
C PHE A 71 -21.63 9.03 -6.65
N ALA A 72 -22.92 8.80 -6.47
CA ALA A 72 -23.52 7.49 -6.75
C ALA A 72 -23.35 7.10 -8.23
N LEU A 73 -23.47 8.05 -9.16
CA LEU A 73 -23.21 7.84 -10.58
C LEU A 73 -21.75 7.40 -10.84
N LEU A 74 -20.78 8.04 -10.19
CA LEU A 74 -19.36 7.65 -10.33
C LEU A 74 -19.04 6.27 -9.75
N GLN A 75 -19.86 5.77 -8.82
CA GLN A 75 -19.74 4.44 -8.23
C GLN A 75 -20.52 3.36 -9.00
N GLY A 76 -21.09 3.71 -10.15
CA GLY A 76 -21.92 2.79 -10.94
C GLY A 76 -23.35 2.62 -10.40
N GLY A 77 -23.76 3.46 -9.46
CA GLY A 77 -25.12 3.47 -8.90
C GLY A 77 -25.98 4.53 -9.56
N GLY A 78 -26.70 4.22 -10.63
CA GLY A 78 -27.62 5.18 -11.24
C GLY A 78 -28.21 4.75 -12.58
N SER A 79 -29.17 5.53 -13.09
CA SER A 79 -29.86 5.27 -14.36
C SER A 79 -29.09 5.74 -15.61
N ILE A 80 -27.92 6.34 -15.42
CA ILE A 80 -27.09 6.88 -16.50
C ILE A 80 -26.05 5.84 -16.87
N SER A 81 -25.93 5.52 -18.17
CA SER A 81 -24.96 4.56 -18.63
C SER A 81 -23.53 5.10 -18.45
N GLU A 82 -22.57 4.22 -18.08
CA GLU A 82 -21.15 4.54 -18.03
C GLU A 82 -20.67 5.18 -19.35
N THR A 83 -21.28 4.80 -20.48
CA THR A 83 -20.96 5.31 -21.80
C THR A 83 -21.33 6.79 -21.96
N GLU A 84 -22.40 7.27 -21.34
CA GLU A 84 -22.77 8.69 -21.37
C GLU A 84 -21.86 9.54 -20.51
N LEU A 85 -21.49 9.05 -19.32
CA LEU A 85 -20.50 9.72 -18.46
C LEU A 85 -19.12 9.76 -19.14
N LEU A 86 -18.70 8.67 -19.79
CA LEU A 86 -17.48 8.61 -20.54
C LEU A 86 -17.48 9.59 -21.72
N SER A 87 -18.59 9.79 -22.42
CA SER A 87 -18.64 10.70 -23.57
C SER A 87 -18.56 12.16 -23.16
N GLU A 88 -19.12 12.55 -22.03
CA GLU A 88 -19.15 13.92 -21.53
C GLU A 88 -17.92 14.31 -20.71
N PHE A 89 -17.34 13.37 -19.95
CA PHE A 89 -16.22 13.57 -19.03
C PHE A 89 -15.04 12.62 -19.31
N THR A 90 -14.74 12.37 -20.59
CA THR A 90 -13.77 11.37 -21.03
C THR A 90 -12.40 11.56 -20.38
N GLU A 91 -11.86 12.77 -20.38
CA GLU A 91 -10.51 13.06 -19.92
C GLU A 91 -10.35 12.84 -18.42
N GLU A 92 -11.32 13.31 -17.63
CA GLU A 92 -11.31 13.15 -16.18
C GLU A 92 -11.57 11.71 -15.75
N THR A 93 -12.49 11.02 -16.42
CA THR A 93 -12.81 9.62 -16.14
C THR A 93 -11.63 8.72 -16.49
N LEU A 94 -10.99 8.91 -17.64
CA LEU A 94 -9.77 8.20 -18.00
C LEU A 94 -8.62 8.49 -17.04
N SER A 95 -8.47 9.74 -16.58
CA SER A 95 -7.48 10.11 -15.57
C SER A 95 -7.74 9.42 -14.24
N MET A 96 -8.99 9.24 -13.81
CA MET A 96 -9.33 8.47 -12.61
C MET A 96 -9.01 6.98 -12.77
N ILE A 97 -9.41 6.38 -13.88
CA ILE A 97 -9.15 4.95 -14.16
C ILE A 97 -7.65 4.68 -14.26
N SER A 98 -6.91 5.56 -14.91
CA SER A 98 -5.46 5.40 -15.13
C SER A 98 -4.60 5.73 -13.90
N SER A 99 -5.16 6.37 -12.87
CA SER A 99 -4.40 6.77 -11.68
C SER A 99 -3.91 5.59 -10.81
N GLY A 100 -4.18 4.35 -11.22
CA GLY A 100 -3.62 3.15 -10.58
C GLY A 100 -4.01 2.96 -9.11
N SER A 101 -5.11 3.60 -8.68
CA SER A 101 -5.57 3.57 -7.29
C SER A 101 -6.42 2.34 -6.96
N SER A 102 -6.37 1.29 -7.79
CA SER A 102 -7.04 0.04 -7.44
C SER A 102 -6.37 -0.59 -6.21
N VAL A 103 -7.16 -1.28 -5.40
CA VAL A 103 -6.65 -2.00 -4.21
C VAL A 103 -5.55 -2.98 -4.60
N GLU A 104 -5.70 -3.64 -5.74
CA GLU A 104 -4.69 -4.57 -6.27
C GLU A 104 -3.37 -3.87 -6.61
N ALA A 105 -3.41 -2.70 -7.26
CA ALA A 105 -2.20 -1.95 -7.59
C ALA A 105 -1.49 -1.44 -6.32
N THR A 106 -2.25 -0.97 -5.35
CA THR A 106 -1.74 -0.54 -4.04
C THR A 106 -1.07 -1.70 -3.30
N ASN A 107 -1.75 -2.84 -3.21
CA ASN A 107 -1.21 -4.03 -2.57
C ASN A 107 0.05 -4.53 -3.29
N ALA A 108 0.05 -4.55 -4.62
CA ALA A 108 1.23 -4.96 -5.38
C ALA A 108 2.44 -4.07 -5.09
N ARG A 109 2.27 -2.74 -5.00
CA ARG A 109 3.34 -1.80 -4.65
C ARG A 109 3.88 -2.04 -3.25
N MET A 110 3.00 -2.18 -2.24
CA MET A 110 3.42 -2.47 -0.86
C MET A 110 4.14 -3.81 -0.75
N VAL A 111 3.61 -4.85 -1.37
CA VAL A 111 4.25 -6.18 -1.41
C VAL A 111 5.63 -6.11 -2.06
N THR A 112 5.76 -5.37 -3.18
CA THR A 112 7.05 -5.14 -3.83
C THR A 112 8.05 -4.48 -2.88
N ALA A 113 7.65 -3.41 -2.18
CA ALA A 113 8.50 -2.70 -1.24
C ALA A 113 8.96 -3.61 -0.09
N PHE A 114 8.06 -4.43 0.46
CA PHE A 114 8.38 -5.37 1.53
C PHE A 114 9.29 -6.51 1.07
N ILE A 115 9.07 -7.07 -0.12
CA ILE A 115 9.98 -8.10 -0.66
C ILE A 115 11.35 -7.51 -0.96
N ARG A 116 11.43 -6.31 -1.53
CA ARG A 116 12.70 -5.63 -1.82
C ARG A 116 13.51 -5.33 -0.56
N SER A 117 12.85 -4.96 0.54
CA SER A 117 13.50 -4.56 1.79
C SER A 117 13.82 -5.74 2.72
N ARG A 118 13.02 -6.80 2.69
CA ARG A 118 13.07 -7.93 3.65
C ARG A 118 13.20 -9.29 3.00
N GLY A 119 12.94 -9.37 1.70
CA GLY A 119 12.88 -10.63 0.97
C GLY A 119 14.21 -11.32 0.85
N GLN A 120 14.16 -12.63 1.00
CA GLN A 120 15.24 -13.53 0.63
C GLN A 120 14.70 -14.62 -0.30
N GLY A 121 15.43 -14.89 -1.38
CA GLY A 121 15.18 -15.99 -2.30
C GLY A 121 16.21 -17.10 -2.13
N MET A 122 15.80 -18.34 -2.39
CA MET A 122 16.69 -19.49 -2.45
C MET A 122 17.35 -19.51 -3.84
N ILE A 123 18.62 -19.09 -3.90
CA ILE A 123 19.40 -19.03 -5.15
C ILE A 123 20.61 -19.94 -4.96
N ASP A 124 20.78 -20.94 -5.85
CA ASP A 124 21.86 -21.91 -5.79
C ASP A 124 21.99 -22.64 -4.43
N GLY A 125 20.87 -22.86 -3.74
CA GLY A 125 20.81 -23.53 -2.44
C GLY A 125 21.10 -22.64 -1.23
N GLU A 126 21.30 -21.33 -1.44
CA GLU A 126 21.55 -20.35 -0.38
C GLU A 126 20.49 -19.25 -0.35
N TRP A 127 20.19 -18.75 0.86
CA TRP A 127 19.28 -17.62 1.02
C TRP A 127 20.00 -16.30 0.72
N GLN A 128 19.57 -15.61 -0.33
CA GLN A 128 20.11 -14.32 -0.75
C GLN A 128 19.04 -13.24 -0.69
N ASP A 129 19.43 -12.02 -0.29
CA ASP A 129 18.53 -10.87 -0.26
C ASP A 129 18.09 -10.48 -1.69
N LEU A 130 16.85 -9.98 -1.84
CA LEU A 130 16.22 -9.63 -3.11
C LEU A 130 16.08 -8.10 -3.30
N PRO A 131 17.19 -7.32 -3.31
CA PRO A 131 17.13 -5.86 -3.40
C PRO A 131 16.61 -5.36 -4.75
N ASP A 132 16.75 -6.17 -5.80
CA ASP A 132 16.35 -5.84 -7.17
C ASP A 132 14.94 -6.34 -7.54
N TRP A 133 14.17 -6.78 -6.53
CA TRP A 133 12.78 -7.23 -6.75
C TRP A 133 11.91 -6.08 -7.27
N GLU A 134 11.25 -6.29 -8.40
CA GLU A 134 10.43 -5.29 -9.07
C GLU A 134 8.93 -5.62 -9.00
N ILE A 135 8.11 -4.64 -9.36
CA ILE A 135 6.64 -4.81 -9.38
C ILE A 135 6.20 -5.86 -10.40
N GLU A 136 6.96 -6.04 -11.46
CA GLU A 136 6.70 -7.08 -12.47
C GLU A 136 6.90 -8.48 -11.89
N ASP A 137 7.89 -8.66 -11.01
CA ASP A 137 8.08 -9.93 -10.29
C ASP A 137 6.91 -10.20 -9.34
N THR A 138 6.45 -9.16 -8.63
CA THR A 138 5.28 -9.25 -7.74
C THR A 138 4.02 -9.67 -8.51
N LYS A 139 3.81 -9.20 -9.74
CA LYS A 139 2.67 -9.58 -10.58
C LYS A 139 2.67 -11.05 -10.96
N THR A 140 3.81 -11.73 -10.92
CA THR A 140 3.88 -13.18 -11.18
C THR A 140 3.48 -14.03 -9.98
N LEU A 141 3.42 -13.45 -8.77
CA LEU A 141 3.05 -14.15 -7.56
C LEU A 141 1.57 -14.60 -7.58
N PRO A 142 1.26 -15.77 -7.04
CA PRO A 142 -0.12 -16.20 -6.84
C PRO A 142 -0.87 -15.21 -5.93
N ARG A 143 -2.15 -14.94 -6.23
CA ARG A 143 -2.98 -14.04 -5.40
C ARG A 143 -2.98 -14.40 -3.91
N LYS A 144 -2.95 -15.70 -3.58
CA LYS A 144 -2.85 -16.17 -2.19
C LYS A 144 -1.53 -15.75 -1.51
N ALA A 145 -0.43 -15.71 -2.26
CA ALA A 145 0.85 -15.25 -1.72
C ALA A 145 0.80 -13.74 -1.44
N ILE A 146 0.25 -12.95 -2.38
CA ILE A 146 0.05 -11.50 -2.16
C ILE A 146 -0.82 -11.26 -0.91
N ALA A 147 -1.94 -11.97 -0.75
CA ALA A 147 -2.80 -11.84 0.42
C ALA A 147 -2.05 -12.13 1.74
N LYS A 148 -1.22 -13.19 1.78
CA LYS A 148 -0.40 -13.52 2.95
C LYS A 148 0.61 -12.41 3.29
N VAL A 149 1.24 -11.77 2.28
CA VAL A 149 2.15 -10.66 2.54
C VAL A 149 1.39 -9.45 3.07
N VAL A 150 0.20 -9.16 2.54
CA VAL A 150 -0.64 -8.06 3.05
C VAL A 150 -1.04 -8.28 4.51
N GLU A 151 -1.38 -9.52 4.90
CA GLU A 151 -1.63 -9.88 6.30
C GLU A 151 -0.36 -9.68 7.16
N PHE A 152 0.78 -10.14 6.69
CA PHE A 152 2.06 -9.95 7.37
C PHE A 152 2.41 -8.46 7.55
N ILE A 153 2.18 -7.61 6.53
CA ILE A 153 2.36 -6.16 6.61
C ILE A 153 1.50 -5.56 7.73
N ALA A 154 0.24 -5.98 7.83
CA ALA A 154 -0.67 -5.54 8.88
C ALA A 154 -0.23 -5.99 10.29
N GLU A 155 0.31 -7.19 10.42
CA GLU A 155 0.86 -7.70 11.69
C GLU A 155 2.06 -6.86 12.15
N GLU A 156 3.03 -6.57 11.27
CA GLU A 156 4.20 -5.74 11.57
C GLU A 156 3.80 -4.31 11.97
N GLN A 157 2.79 -3.73 11.31
CA GLN A 157 2.26 -2.41 11.65
C GLN A 157 1.58 -2.39 13.03
N ASN A 158 0.84 -3.43 13.36
CA ASN A 158 0.19 -3.55 14.67
C ASN A 158 1.19 -3.73 15.81
N ALA A 159 2.26 -4.49 15.59
CA ALA A 159 3.34 -4.67 16.57
C ALA A 159 4.01 -3.33 16.91
N GLU A 160 4.36 -2.52 15.93
CA GLU A 160 4.94 -1.19 16.12
C GLU A 160 4.01 -0.24 16.89
N THR A 161 2.70 -0.31 16.61
CA THR A 161 1.70 0.51 17.30
C THR A 161 1.59 0.14 18.78
N GLN A 162 1.65 -1.14 19.12
CA GLN A 162 1.58 -1.64 20.49
C GLN A 162 2.82 -1.23 21.30
N GLU A 163 4.03 -1.38 20.76
CA GLU A 163 5.27 -0.92 21.41
C GLU A 163 5.22 0.57 21.71
N THR A 164 4.76 1.37 20.76
CA THR A 164 4.65 2.83 20.93
C THR A 164 3.66 3.21 22.04
N VAL A 165 2.56 2.49 22.19
CA VAL A 165 1.56 2.72 23.24
C VAL A 165 2.10 2.31 24.60
N GLU A 166 2.82 1.19 24.71
CA GLU A 166 3.42 0.73 25.95
C GLU A 166 4.55 1.65 26.41
N ALA A 167 5.42 2.11 25.52
CA ALA A 167 6.46 3.08 25.81
C ALA A 167 5.88 4.40 26.35
N LYS A 168 4.81 4.92 25.76
CA LYS A 168 4.11 6.12 26.25
C LYS A 168 3.47 5.93 27.64
N LYS A 169 2.95 4.73 27.93
CA LYS A 169 2.43 4.40 29.27
C LYS A 169 3.53 4.32 30.32
N ALA A 170 4.66 3.74 29.99
CA ALA A 170 5.83 3.65 30.89
C ALA A 170 6.40 5.05 31.22
N THR A 171 6.50 5.94 30.22
CA THR A 171 6.98 7.32 30.42
C THR A 171 6.07 8.14 31.33
N LYS A 172 4.73 7.97 31.22
CA LYS A 172 3.76 8.64 32.10
C LYS A 172 3.80 8.16 33.55
N ARG A 173 4.20 6.91 33.80
CA ARG A 173 4.34 6.37 35.18
C ARG A 173 5.57 6.86 35.90
N ASN A 174 6.59 7.32 35.21
CA ASN A 174 7.87 7.76 35.75
C ASN A 174 8.00 9.28 35.84
N SER A 175 6.96 10.08 35.61
CA SER A 175 6.98 11.52 35.85
C SER A 175 6.76 11.78 37.33
N PRO A 176 7.74 12.34 38.09
CA PRO A 176 7.55 12.71 39.49
C PRO A 176 6.52 13.83 39.59
N GLN A 177 5.62 13.71 40.57
CA GLN A 177 4.71 14.77 41.02
C GLN A 177 5.50 15.85 41.77
#